data_2ad15935c4cfbbda2fc130b152d6cca2
#
_entry.id   2ad15935c4cfbbda2fc130b152d6cca2
#
_cell.length_a   1.000
_cell.length_b   1.000
_cell.length_c   1.000
_cell.angle_alpha   90.00
_cell.angle_beta   90.00
_cell.angle_gamma   90.00
#
_symmetry.space_group_name_H-M   'P 1'
#
loop_
_entity.id
_entity.type
_entity.pdbx_description
1 polymer ?
#
loop_
_entity_poly.entity_id
_entity_poly.type
_entity_poly.pdbx_seq_one_letter_code
_entity_poly.pdbx_strand_id
1 'polypeptide(L)'
;MPKYAMAFAGMSEAEALKTISYYSMGSLVCVFIFAALLKKMVRPIWANVFNSALATITAAIIYLYPSPLVCNAGAFVIGFSAAGGILQLGVSVMSEFFPKSKAKVTSIYMMMGGLANFVIPLITGYLSNIGLQYIIVLDFTFALLALITAIIVFIRYYRVFIIPENDVRFGERKFCTR
;
A
#
# COMPACT_ATOMS: atom_id res chain seq x y z
N MET A 1 9.59 -3.65 11.55
CA MET A 1 8.46 -4.02 12.45
C MET A 1 8.87 -4.95 13.60
N PRO A 2 9.40 -6.19 13.43
CA PRO A 2 9.65 -7.09 14.60
C PRO A 2 10.59 -6.49 15.66
N LYS A 3 11.73 -5.95 15.26
CA LYS A 3 12.68 -5.32 16.21
C LYS A 3 12.07 -4.16 16.99
N TYR A 4 11.21 -3.37 16.36
CA TYR A 4 10.48 -2.29 17.03
C TYR A 4 9.48 -2.82 18.04
N ALA A 5 8.71 -3.84 17.69
CA ALA A 5 7.75 -4.49 18.60
C ALA A 5 8.45 -5.10 19.84
N MET A 6 9.63 -5.69 19.68
CA MET A 6 10.44 -6.18 20.80
C MET A 6 10.89 -5.03 21.73
N ALA A 7 11.38 -3.93 21.16
CA ALA A 7 11.98 -2.84 21.92
C ALA A 7 10.96 -1.94 22.62
N PHE A 8 9.82 -1.65 21.97
CA PHE A 8 8.84 -0.67 22.45
C PHE A 8 7.54 -1.27 22.96
N ALA A 9 7.13 -2.43 22.44
CA ALA A 9 5.94 -3.13 22.89
C ALA A 9 6.25 -4.26 23.89
N GLY A 10 7.53 -4.50 24.23
CA GLY A 10 7.95 -5.53 25.19
C GLY A 10 7.62 -6.96 24.76
N MET A 11 7.50 -7.21 23.45
CA MET A 11 7.17 -8.54 22.92
C MET A 11 8.39 -9.47 22.94
N SER A 12 8.15 -10.75 23.20
CA SER A 12 9.17 -11.78 23.01
C SER A 12 9.51 -11.95 21.53
N GLU A 13 10.69 -12.51 21.22
CA GLU A 13 11.11 -12.73 19.83
C GLU A 13 10.10 -13.57 19.03
N ALA A 14 9.55 -14.61 19.64
CA ALA A 14 8.55 -15.46 19.04
C ALA A 14 7.23 -14.71 18.74
N GLU A 15 6.81 -13.80 19.60
CA GLU A 15 5.63 -12.97 19.40
C GLU A 15 5.86 -11.90 18.31
N ALA A 16 7.04 -11.28 18.30
CA ALA A 16 7.40 -10.32 17.28
C ALA A 16 7.47 -10.95 15.87
N LEU A 17 7.87 -12.21 15.77
CA LEU A 17 7.84 -12.95 14.50
C LEU A 17 6.41 -13.25 14.03
N LYS A 18 5.45 -13.46 14.94
CA LYS A 18 4.02 -13.62 14.57
C LYS A 18 3.47 -12.39 13.85
N THR A 19 4.01 -11.20 14.12
CA THR A 19 3.63 -9.95 13.43
C THR A 19 3.83 -10.05 11.91
N ILE A 20 4.87 -10.76 11.45
CA ILE A 20 5.11 -11.02 10.03
C ILE A 20 4.01 -11.91 9.44
N SER A 21 3.58 -12.92 10.21
CA SER A 21 2.49 -13.80 9.78
C SER A 21 1.16 -13.05 9.64
N TYR A 22 0.85 -12.17 10.59
CA TYR A 22 -0.34 -11.29 10.50
C TYR A 22 -0.27 -10.35 9.30
N TYR A 23 0.89 -9.76 9.02
CA TYR A 23 1.11 -8.95 7.83
C TYR A 23 0.85 -9.74 6.54
N SER A 24 1.38 -10.95 6.43
CA SER A 24 1.18 -11.81 5.26
C SER A 24 -0.28 -12.24 5.10
N MET A 25 -0.97 -12.58 6.21
CA MET A 25 -2.41 -12.85 6.20
C MET A 25 -3.22 -11.66 5.71
N GLY A 26 -2.92 -10.46 6.22
CA GLY A 26 -3.57 -9.23 5.77
C GLY A 26 -3.42 -9.02 4.27
N SER A 27 -2.22 -9.21 3.74
CA SER A 27 -1.94 -9.10 2.30
C SER A 27 -2.75 -10.10 1.47
N LEU A 28 -2.79 -11.37 1.88
CA LEU A 28 -3.58 -12.40 1.17
C LEU A 28 -5.07 -12.07 1.17
N VAL A 29 -5.64 -11.73 2.32
CA VAL A 29 -7.06 -11.35 2.45
C VAL A 29 -7.39 -10.18 1.54
N CYS A 30 -6.52 -9.17 1.49
CA CYS A 30 -6.71 -8.00 0.62
C CYS A 30 -6.76 -8.39 -0.87
N VAL A 31 -5.83 -9.23 -1.34
CA VAL A 31 -5.78 -9.67 -2.73
C VAL A 31 -7.09 -10.36 -3.13
N PHE A 32 -7.61 -11.27 -2.30
CA PHE A 32 -8.87 -11.95 -2.57
C PHE A 32 -10.07 -10.99 -2.58
N ILE A 33 -10.14 -10.08 -1.60
CA ILE A 33 -11.23 -9.10 -1.52
C ILE A 33 -11.22 -8.19 -2.75
N PHE A 34 -10.06 -7.60 -3.09
CA PHE A 34 -9.99 -6.69 -4.23
C PHE A 34 -10.13 -7.42 -5.58
N ALA A 35 -9.67 -8.66 -5.71
CA ALA A 35 -9.93 -9.46 -6.90
C ALA A 35 -11.43 -9.67 -7.15
N ALA A 36 -12.22 -9.80 -6.08
CA ALA A 36 -13.68 -9.92 -6.17
C ALA A 36 -14.36 -8.55 -6.37
N LEU A 37 -13.95 -7.52 -5.63
CA LEU A 37 -14.56 -6.19 -5.68
C LEU A 37 -14.32 -5.47 -7.01
N LEU A 38 -13.10 -5.55 -7.56
CA LEU A 38 -12.73 -4.88 -8.81
C LEU A 38 -13.50 -5.42 -10.01
N LYS A 39 -13.98 -6.67 -9.94
CA LYS A 39 -14.82 -7.25 -10.99
C LYS A 39 -16.23 -6.65 -11.03
N LYS A 40 -16.75 -6.12 -9.93
CA LYS A 40 -18.19 -5.81 -9.81
C LYS A 40 -18.54 -4.35 -9.51
N MET A 41 -17.77 -3.61 -8.65
CA MET A 41 -18.33 -2.38 -8.07
C MET A 41 -17.37 -1.21 -7.84
N VAL A 42 -16.06 -1.42 -7.74
CA VAL A 42 -15.15 -0.37 -7.25
C VAL A 42 -14.08 -0.02 -8.28
N ARG A 43 -13.89 1.27 -8.53
CA ARG A 43 -12.79 1.74 -9.38
C ARG A 43 -11.45 1.59 -8.65
N PRO A 44 -10.40 1.09 -9.30
CA PRO A 44 -9.10 0.87 -8.68
C PRO A 44 -8.54 2.12 -7.99
N ILE A 45 -8.84 3.30 -8.54
CA ILE A 45 -8.32 4.57 -8.02
C ILE A 45 -8.88 4.91 -6.62
N TRP A 46 -10.18 4.68 -6.37
CA TRP A 46 -10.79 4.91 -5.06
C TRP A 46 -10.21 3.97 -4.00
N ALA A 47 -10.10 2.70 -4.37
CA ALA A 47 -9.51 1.69 -3.50
C ALA A 47 -8.05 2.01 -3.17
N ASN A 48 -7.28 2.54 -4.14
CA ASN A 48 -5.88 2.94 -3.92
C ASN A 48 -5.76 4.09 -2.90
N VAL A 49 -6.57 5.14 -3.02
CA VAL A 49 -6.58 6.26 -2.07
C VAL A 49 -7.01 5.78 -0.67
N PHE A 50 -8.06 4.95 -0.60
CA PHE A 50 -8.54 4.41 0.68
C PHE A 50 -7.45 3.58 1.38
N ASN A 51 -6.78 2.68 0.66
CA ASN A 51 -5.72 1.85 1.23
C ASN A 51 -4.50 2.69 1.66
N SER A 52 -4.13 3.72 0.89
CA SER A 52 -3.04 4.63 1.26
C SER A 52 -3.36 5.41 2.54
N ALA A 53 -4.59 5.89 2.68
CA ALA A 53 -5.05 6.57 3.90
C ALA A 53 -5.04 5.60 5.09
N LEU A 54 -5.55 4.38 4.91
CA LEU A 54 -5.58 3.36 5.95
C LEU A 54 -4.17 2.98 6.43
N ALA A 55 -3.21 2.81 5.49
CA ALA A 55 -1.81 2.55 5.83
C ALA A 55 -1.19 3.68 6.65
N THR A 56 -1.42 4.92 6.25
CA THR A 56 -0.88 6.10 6.94
C THR A 56 -1.45 6.24 8.36
N ILE A 57 -2.76 6.09 8.52
CA ILE A 57 -3.43 6.15 9.83
C ILE A 57 -2.91 5.04 10.75
N THR A 58 -2.77 3.82 10.22
CA THR A 58 -2.29 2.67 11.01
C THR A 58 -0.83 2.86 11.43
N ALA A 59 0.03 3.36 10.55
CA ALA A 59 1.42 3.69 10.89
C ALA A 59 1.49 4.75 12.00
N ALA A 60 0.64 5.79 11.95
CA ALA A 60 0.54 6.81 13.00
C ALA A 60 0.10 6.22 14.33
N ILE A 61 -0.91 5.33 14.34
CA ILE A 61 -1.40 4.68 15.57
C ILE A 61 -0.30 3.82 16.21
N ILE A 62 0.45 3.05 15.42
CA ILE A 62 1.56 2.23 15.92
C ILE A 62 2.65 3.11 16.54
N TYR A 63 2.92 4.27 15.94
CA TYR A 63 3.91 5.22 16.47
C TYR A 63 3.48 5.82 17.81
N LEU A 64 2.19 6.20 17.94
CA LEU A 64 1.66 6.87 19.13
C LEU A 64 1.39 5.91 20.30
N TYR A 65 0.98 4.69 20.04
CA TYR A 65 0.57 3.70 21.05
C TYR A 65 1.23 2.34 20.81
N PRO A 66 2.52 2.18 21.09
CA PRO A 66 3.23 0.91 20.90
C PRO A 66 2.80 -0.13 21.95
N SER A 67 1.80 -0.93 21.65
CA SER A 67 1.38 -2.06 22.48
C SER A 67 1.39 -3.36 21.66
N PRO A 68 1.53 -4.55 22.29
CA PRO A 68 1.57 -5.82 21.56
C PRO A 68 0.36 -6.04 20.67
N LEU A 69 -0.83 -5.67 21.17
CA LEU A 69 -2.09 -5.83 20.45
C LEU A 69 -2.15 -4.87 19.25
N VAL A 70 -1.74 -3.61 19.44
CA VAL A 70 -1.70 -2.59 18.36
C VAL A 70 -0.66 -2.97 17.29
N CYS A 71 0.50 -3.50 17.67
CA CYS A 71 1.52 -3.98 16.73
C CYS A 71 1.01 -5.14 15.88
N ASN A 72 0.33 -6.12 16.46
CA ASN A 72 -0.21 -7.27 15.74
C ASN A 72 -1.38 -6.89 14.82
N ALA A 73 -2.35 -6.14 15.33
CA ALA A 73 -3.48 -5.64 14.54
C ALA A 73 -3.01 -4.69 13.45
N GLY A 74 -2.10 -3.79 13.79
CA GLY A 74 -1.51 -2.84 12.83
C GLY A 74 -0.71 -3.53 11.73
N ALA A 75 0.02 -4.60 12.04
CA ALA A 75 0.72 -5.38 11.03
C ALA A 75 -0.26 -6.03 10.03
N PHE A 76 -1.37 -6.58 10.51
CA PHE A 76 -2.43 -7.11 9.66
C PHE A 76 -3.01 -6.01 8.75
N VAL A 77 -3.34 -4.85 9.31
CA VAL A 77 -3.92 -3.73 8.54
C VAL A 77 -2.91 -3.13 7.54
N ILE A 78 -1.63 -3.02 7.90
CA ILE A 78 -0.58 -2.57 6.96
C ILE A 78 -0.37 -3.61 5.86
N GLY A 79 -0.37 -4.90 6.20
CA GLY A 79 -0.31 -5.97 5.20
C GLY A 79 -1.48 -5.91 4.23
N PHE A 80 -2.68 -5.70 4.74
CA PHE A 80 -3.88 -5.52 3.95
C PHE A 80 -3.79 -4.29 3.03
N SER A 81 -3.46 -3.13 3.56
CA SER A 81 -3.49 -1.87 2.81
C SER A 81 -2.27 -1.69 1.91
N ALA A 82 -1.05 -1.86 2.42
CA ALA A 82 0.17 -1.56 1.68
C ALA A 82 0.54 -2.68 0.70
N ALA A 83 0.72 -3.91 1.18
CA ALA A 83 1.21 -5.00 0.35
C ALA A 83 0.12 -5.58 -0.56
N GLY A 84 -1.08 -5.83 -0.03
CA GLY A 84 -2.18 -6.38 -0.81
C GLY A 84 -2.92 -5.34 -1.63
N GLY A 85 -3.10 -4.11 -1.08
CA GLY A 85 -3.90 -3.06 -1.70
C GLY A 85 -3.11 -2.19 -2.66
N ILE A 86 -2.22 -1.34 -2.16
CA ILE A 86 -1.57 -0.27 -2.95
C ILE A 86 -0.81 -0.83 -4.14
N LEU A 87 -0.07 -1.92 -3.95
CA LEU A 87 0.79 -2.49 -4.99
C LEU A 87 -0.02 -3.07 -6.15
N GLN A 88 -1.07 -3.82 -5.86
CA GLN A 88 -1.95 -4.42 -6.88
C GLN A 88 -2.80 -3.38 -7.60
N LEU A 89 -3.36 -2.42 -6.84
CA LEU A 89 -4.18 -1.36 -7.39
C LEU A 89 -3.37 -0.37 -8.21
N GLY A 90 -2.12 -0.10 -7.81
CA GLY A 90 -1.20 0.74 -8.57
C GLY A 90 -0.94 0.22 -9.98
N VAL A 91 -0.69 -1.09 -10.14
CA VAL A 91 -0.55 -1.72 -11.45
C VAL A 91 -1.84 -1.58 -12.27
N SER A 92 -2.99 -1.80 -11.64
CA SER A 92 -4.29 -1.69 -12.32
C SER A 92 -4.54 -0.26 -12.81
N VAL A 93 -4.33 0.74 -11.96
CA VAL A 93 -4.48 2.17 -12.33
C VAL A 93 -3.52 2.55 -13.45
N MET A 94 -2.24 2.15 -13.36
CA MET A 94 -1.25 2.44 -14.40
C MET A 94 -1.62 1.79 -15.75
N SER A 95 -2.16 0.58 -15.74
CA SER A 95 -2.59 -0.10 -16.97
C SER A 95 -3.82 0.56 -17.61
N GLU A 96 -4.63 1.30 -16.83
CA GLU A 96 -5.72 2.11 -17.35
C GLU A 96 -5.24 3.40 -18.03
N PHE A 97 -4.21 4.05 -17.47
CA PHE A 97 -3.62 5.26 -18.08
C PHE A 97 -2.91 4.98 -19.41
N PHE A 98 -2.33 3.77 -19.57
CA PHE A 98 -1.51 3.43 -20.73
C PHE A 98 -2.01 2.16 -21.45
N PRO A 99 -3.20 2.18 -22.07
CA PRO A 99 -3.82 0.98 -22.64
C PRO A 99 -3.04 0.38 -23.82
N LYS A 100 -2.32 1.22 -24.60
CA LYS A 100 -1.49 0.78 -25.74
C LYS A 100 -0.14 0.17 -25.35
N SER A 101 0.34 0.44 -24.14
CA SER A 101 1.67 0.01 -23.66
C SER A 101 1.64 -0.63 -22.28
N LYS A 102 0.57 -1.36 -21.97
CA LYS A 102 0.34 -2.01 -20.66
C LYS A 102 1.54 -2.85 -20.21
N ALA A 103 2.08 -3.68 -21.09
CA ALA A 103 3.21 -4.56 -20.77
C ALA A 103 4.46 -3.77 -20.34
N LYS A 104 4.82 -2.73 -21.09
CA LYS A 104 5.99 -1.88 -20.77
C LYS A 104 5.82 -1.18 -19.43
N VAL A 105 4.66 -0.59 -19.18
CA VAL A 105 4.37 0.14 -17.95
C VAL A 105 4.36 -0.81 -16.74
N THR A 106 3.75 -1.97 -16.87
CA THR A 106 3.75 -3.00 -15.82
C THR A 106 5.17 -3.48 -15.52
N SER A 107 6.00 -3.71 -16.54
CA SER A 107 7.39 -4.14 -16.34
C SER A 107 8.21 -3.09 -15.60
N ILE A 108 8.08 -1.81 -15.96
CA ILE A 108 8.77 -0.71 -15.27
C ILE A 108 8.29 -0.61 -13.82
N TYR A 109 6.98 -0.71 -13.58
CA TYR A 109 6.41 -0.67 -12.24
C TYR A 109 6.95 -1.81 -11.36
N MET A 110 6.98 -3.03 -11.88
CA MET A 110 7.52 -4.20 -11.16
C MET A 110 9.02 -4.09 -10.93
N MET A 111 9.79 -3.55 -11.89
CA MET A 111 11.23 -3.30 -11.73
C MET A 111 11.49 -2.28 -10.61
N MET A 112 10.72 -1.19 -10.54
CA MET A 112 10.83 -0.20 -9.46
C MET A 112 10.44 -0.80 -8.10
N GLY A 113 9.41 -1.65 -8.06
CA GLY A 113 9.04 -2.41 -6.86
C GLY A 113 10.16 -3.36 -6.39
N GLY A 114 10.81 -4.06 -7.32
CA GLY A 114 11.96 -4.91 -7.02
C GLY A 114 13.15 -4.12 -6.47
N LEU A 115 13.45 -2.96 -7.07
CA LEU A 115 14.50 -2.06 -6.58
C LEU A 115 14.19 -1.53 -5.17
N ALA A 116 12.94 -1.15 -4.91
CA ALA A 116 12.50 -0.71 -3.58
C ALA A 116 12.66 -1.84 -2.54
N ASN A 117 12.32 -3.08 -2.89
CA ASN A 117 12.50 -4.24 -2.01
C ASN A 117 13.97 -4.52 -1.66
N PHE A 118 14.91 -4.06 -2.46
CA PHE A 118 16.33 -4.14 -2.16
C PHE A 118 16.82 -2.94 -1.34
N VAL A 119 16.47 -1.73 -1.74
CA VAL A 119 16.96 -0.48 -1.13
C VAL A 119 16.37 -0.24 0.26
N ILE A 120 15.07 -0.49 0.45
CA ILE A 120 14.40 -0.21 1.73
C ILE A 120 14.98 -1.04 2.89
N PRO A 121 15.22 -2.37 2.77
CA PRO A 121 15.87 -3.13 3.84
C PRO A 121 17.29 -2.67 4.16
N LEU A 122 18.06 -2.20 3.17
CA LEU A 122 19.39 -1.63 3.40
C LEU A 122 19.32 -0.37 4.26
N ILE A 123 18.43 0.56 3.90
CA ILE A 123 18.22 1.79 4.68
C ILE A 123 17.73 1.46 6.09
N THR A 124 16.76 0.56 6.21
CA THR A 124 16.20 0.12 7.49
C THR A 124 17.26 -0.58 8.35
N GLY A 125 18.13 -1.38 7.75
CA GLY A 125 19.26 -2.02 8.43
C GLY A 125 20.23 -1.00 9.00
N TYR A 126 20.59 0.02 8.22
CA TYR A 126 21.46 1.13 8.67
C TYR A 126 20.80 1.94 9.81
N LEU A 127 19.53 2.32 9.65
CA LEU A 127 18.77 3.05 10.67
C LEU A 127 18.62 2.27 11.97
N SER A 128 18.53 0.95 11.90
CA SER A 128 18.42 0.11 13.09
C SER A 128 19.65 0.19 14.01
N ASN A 129 20.81 0.56 13.50
CA ASN A 129 22.03 0.77 14.26
C ASN A 129 22.07 2.14 14.94
N ILE A 130 21.37 3.13 14.38
CA ILE A 130 21.29 4.51 14.91
C ILE A 130 20.19 4.59 15.98
N GLY A 131 19.02 3.97 15.71
CA GLY A 131 17.91 3.93 16.65
C GLY A 131 16.65 3.35 16.02
N LEU A 132 16.01 2.46 16.77
CA LEU A 132 14.82 1.73 16.30
C LEU A 132 13.60 2.64 16.03
N GLN A 133 13.55 3.81 16.66
CA GLN A 133 12.48 4.80 16.44
C GLN A 133 12.48 5.34 15.01
N TYR A 134 13.66 5.50 14.40
CA TYR A 134 13.78 6.02 13.03
C TYR A 134 13.17 5.09 11.98
N ILE A 135 13.04 3.79 12.28
CA ILE A 135 12.40 2.82 11.36
C ILE A 135 10.92 3.15 11.18
N ILE A 136 10.21 3.44 12.27
CA ILE A 136 8.77 3.77 12.20
C ILE A 136 8.56 5.16 11.57
N VAL A 137 9.45 6.12 11.86
CA VAL A 137 9.40 7.44 11.21
C VAL A 137 9.60 7.30 9.71
N LEU A 138 10.50 6.42 9.27
CA LEU A 138 10.71 6.11 7.85
C LEU A 138 9.44 5.50 7.23
N ASP A 139 8.86 4.48 7.87
CA ASP A 139 7.63 3.83 7.42
C ASP A 139 6.47 4.84 7.32
N PHE A 140 6.31 5.72 8.31
CA PHE A 140 5.30 6.77 8.31
C PHE A 140 5.53 7.79 7.18
N THR A 141 6.79 8.19 6.94
CA THR A 141 7.15 9.11 5.85
C THR A 141 6.80 8.52 4.49
N PHE A 142 7.13 7.24 4.25
CA PHE A 142 6.77 6.56 3.01
C PHE A 142 5.24 6.40 2.85
N ALA A 143 4.52 6.12 3.93
CA ALA A 143 3.06 6.05 3.91
C ALA A 143 2.43 7.40 3.55
N LEU A 144 2.94 8.51 4.09
CA LEU A 144 2.52 9.87 3.72
C LEU A 144 2.81 10.18 2.25
N LEU A 145 4.01 9.87 1.76
CA LEU A 145 4.35 10.06 0.35
C LEU A 145 3.44 9.23 -0.57
N ALA A 146 3.12 8.01 -0.18
CA ALA A 146 2.18 7.16 -0.91
C ALA A 146 0.78 7.77 -0.93
N LEU A 147 0.30 8.34 0.17
CA LEU A 147 -0.99 9.02 0.23
C LEU A 147 -1.03 10.27 -0.65
N ILE A 148 0.02 11.11 -0.59
CA ILE A 148 0.12 12.32 -1.42
C ILE A 148 0.11 11.96 -2.90
N THR A 149 0.92 10.98 -3.30
CA THR A 149 0.96 10.51 -4.70
C THR A 149 -0.36 9.89 -5.14
N ALA A 150 -1.04 9.13 -4.28
CA ALA A 150 -2.36 8.57 -4.56
C ALA A 150 -3.41 9.68 -4.79
N ILE A 151 -3.38 10.76 -4.01
CA ILE A 151 -4.28 11.92 -4.19
C ILE A 151 -3.96 12.65 -5.51
N ILE A 152 -2.69 12.87 -5.83
CA ILE A 152 -2.28 13.50 -7.10
C ILE A 152 -2.77 12.68 -8.29
N VAL A 153 -2.57 11.37 -8.25
CA VAL A 153 -3.02 10.45 -9.30
C VAL A 153 -4.55 10.44 -9.39
N PHE A 154 -5.25 10.49 -8.26
CA PHE A 154 -6.70 10.59 -8.20
C PHE A 154 -7.22 11.85 -8.92
N ILE A 155 -6.64 13.02 -8.62
CA ILE A 155 -7.01 14.28 -9.28
C ILE A 155 -6.73 14.22 -10.78
N ARG A 156 -5.58 13.67 -11.17
CA ARG A 156 -5.22 13.50 -12.59
C ARG A 156 -6.14 12.52 -13.30
N TYR A 157 -6.53 11.45 -12.64
CA TYR A 157 -7.45 10.45 -13.17
C TYR A 157 -8.79 11.08 -13.57
N TYR A 158 -9.38 11.89 -12.69
CA TYR A 158 -10.63 12.61 -12.99
C TYR A 158 -10.52 13.66 -14.09
N ARG A 159 -9.34 14.23 -14.30
CA ARG A 159 -9.12 15.18 -15.42
C ARG A 159 -8.95 14.49 -16.77
N VAL A 160 -8.42 13.29 -16.79
CA VAL A 160 -8.13 12.54 -18.02
C VAL A 160 -9.32 11.70 -18.45
N PHE A 161 -10.05 11.13 -17.49
CA PHE A 161 -11.23 10.31 -17.76
C PHE A 161 -12.49 11.12 -17.48
N ILE A 162 -13.18 11.59 -18.53
CA ILE A 162 -14.56 12.08 -18.41
C ILE A 162 -15.44 10.86 -18.16
N ILE A 163 -15.92 10.73 -16.92
CA ILE A 163 -16.73 9.61 -16.51
C ILE A 163 -18.19 10.04 -16.54
N PRO A 164 -19.03 9.53 -17.46
CA PRO A 164 -20.48 9.71 -17.35
C PRO A 164 -20.96 9.10 -16.03
N GLU A 165 -21.79 9.84 -15.32
CA GLU A 165 -22.27 9.56 -13.96
C GLU A 165 -22.95 8.17 -13.80
N ASN A 166 -23.36 7.54 -14.90
CA ASN A 166 -24.10 6.28 -14.96
C ASN A 166 -23.30 5.06 -15.41
N ASP A 167 -22.00 5.16 -15.70
CA ASP A 167 -21.25 4.03 -16.24
C ASP A 167 -20.41 3.33 -15.15
N VAL A 168 -21.05 2.41 -14.45
CA VAL A 168 -20.47 1.60 -13.36
C VAL A 168 -19.72 0.37 -13.90
N ARG A 169 -19.72 0.12 -15.21
CA ARG A 169 -19.11 -1.08 -15.79
C ARG A 169 -17.65 -0.87 -16.19
N PHE A 170 -16.78 -1.65 -15.59
CA PHE A 170 -15.41 -1.85 -16.03
C PHE A 170 -15.43 -2.53 -17.42
N GLY A 171 -15.00 -1.85 -18.47
CA GLY A 171 -14.78 -2.50 -19.75
C GLY A 171 -14.99 -1.64 -20.99
N GLU A 172 -15.87 -0.65 -20.96
CA GLU A 172 -16.19 0.19 -22.12
C GLU A 172 -15.90 1.68 -21.86
N ARG A 173 -14.65 2.00 -21.55
CA ARG A 173 -14.27 3.42 -21.45
C ARG A 173 -13.76 3.92 -22.79
N LYS A 174 -14.55 4.72 -23.46
CA LYS A 174 -14.08 5.50 -24.62
C LYS A 174 -13.14 6.58 -24.12
N PHE A 175 -11.89 6.55 -24.57
CA PHE A 175 -10.96 7.66 -24.39
C PHE A 175 -11.50 8.87 -25.12
N CYS A 176 -11.82 9.96 -24.41
CA CYS A 176 -11.92 11.25 -25.05
C CYS A 176 -10.49 11.74 -25.35
N THR A 177 -9.98 11.47 -26.54
CA THR A 177 -8.81 12.16 -27.08
C THR A 177 -9.20 13.61 -27.37
N ARG A 178 -8.69 14.54 -26.58
CA ARG A 178 -8.41 15.90 -27.01
C ARG A 178 -6.97 15.99 -27.43
#